data_2d858e289e5ee270e477d7983bc59e88
#
_entry.id   2d858e289e5ee270e477d7983bc59e88
#
_cell.length_a   1.000
_cell.length_b   1.000
_cell.length_c   1.000
_cell.angle_alpha   90.00
_cell.angle_beta   90.00
_cell.angle_gamma   90.00
#
_symmetry.space_group_name_H-M   'P 1'
#
loop_
_entity.id
_entity.type
_entity.pdbx_description
1 polymer ?
#
loop_
_entity_poly.entity_id
_entity_poly.type
_entity_poly.pdbx_seq_one_letter_code
_entity_poly.pdbx_strand_id
1 'polypeptide(L)'
;MKMNKEVLNILVTGANGYIGMRLIPKLVENGHKVYCAVRNPERLSLKPDILKKVKIITIDFLNSPKKNPIPKEIDVVYYLIHSMSSKIDSFSKMEIDCAKKFNYLIKGTFAKQIIFLSGIINNKNLSKHLESRKNVERILRKNRIKLTVLRAGIIVGSGSASFEIIRDLCEKLPIMITPKWVKTKSQPIAIRNVIEFLTGVLLHPDCVGKSFDIGGLSILSYKEMLYRYAKNRGLKKLIITVPIMTPRLSSYWLYFVTSTSYPLAVNLVKSMKSEVIVKGDELHKILGIKLYSYDEAIKMAFIKIEQNSVVSSWKDSLVSGLINNELKEYIQVPKFGILWDKKVEKNIDAEKTLDSLWKIGGDTGWYYANFLWKIRGYLDQLSGGVGLRRGRTHKNKIFTGDSLDFWRVLLADKKNMRLLLF
;
A
#
# COMPACT_ATOMS: atom_id res chain seq x y z
N MET A 1 13.72 35.36 -0.12
CA MET A 1 15.09 34.82 -0.20
C MET A 1 15.02 33.37 -0.65
N LYS A 2 15.33 33.03 -1.92
CA LYS A 2 15.42 31.63 -2.38
C LYS A 2 16.71 31.05 -1.78
N MET A 3 16.58 30.31 -0.68
CA MET A 3 17.70 29.47 -0.23
C MET A 3 18.06 28.54 -1.39
N ASN A 4 19.30 28.59 -1.85
CA ASN A 4 19.86 27.58 -2.77
C ASN A 4 19.69 26.22 -2.06
N LYS A 5 18.67 25.45 -2.45
CA LYS A 5 18.48 24.12 -1.91
C LYS A 5 19.61 23.23 -2.44
N GLU A 6 20.48 22.81 -1.54
CA GLU A 6 21.52 21.86 -1.84
C GLU A 6 20.93 20.60 -2.51
N VAL A 7 21.53 20.19 -3.61
CA VAL A 7 21.10 18.98 -4.33
C VAL A 7 21.59 17.75 -3.56
N LEU A 8 20.67 16.99 -3.01
CA LEU A 8 20.97 15.80 -2.19
C LEU A 8 20.85 14.50 -3.01
N ASN A 9 21.68 13.52 -2.67
CA ASN A 9 21.55 12.15 -3.13
C ASN A 9 20.67 11.37 -2.16
N ILE A 10 19.46 11.04 -2.57
CA ILE A 10 18.43 10.47 -1.70
C ILE A 10 18.10 9.04 -2.08
N LEU A 11 18.28 8.10 -1.15
CA LEU A 11 17.87 6.72 -1.31
C LEU A 11 16.43 6.53 -0.81
N VAL A 12 15.54 6.01 -1.66
CA VAL A 12 14.18 5.64 -1.28
C VAL A 12 14.05 4.13 -1.31
N THR A 13 13.95 3.48 -0.14
CA THR A 13 13.64 2.05 -0.05
C THR A 13 12.12 1.85 -0.06
N GLY A 14 11.62 0.72 -0.59
CA GLY A 14 10.19 0.55 -0.83
C GLY A 14 9.64 1.54 -1.87
N ALA A 15 10.48 1.91 -2.85
CA ALA A 15 10.20 2.92 -3.87
C ALA A 15 8.94 2.64 -4.71
N ASN A 16 8.63 1.37 -4.96
CA ASN A 16 7.41 0.93 -5.67
C ASN A 16 6.17 0.80 -4.76
N GLY A 17 6.27 1.15 -3.48
CA GLY A 17 5.15 1.16 -2.54
C GLY A 17 4.27 2.40 -2.68
N TYR A 18 3.11 2.39 -1.99
CA TYR A 18 2.11 3.46 -2.01
C TYR A 18 2.69 4.86 -1.73
N ILE A 19 3.53 4.97 -0.69
CA ILE A 19 4.18 6.22 -0.30
C ILE A 19 5.34 6.55 -1.23
N GLY A 20 6.22 5.57 -1.53
CA GLY A 20 7.39 5.77 -2.37
C GLY A 20 7.06 6.34 -3.74
N MET A 21 6.06 5.77 -4.42
CA MET A 21 5.60 6.21 -5.75
C MET A 21 5.07 7.66 -5.77
N ARG A 22 4.62 8.20 -4.62
CA ARG A 22 4.16 9.59 -4.50
C ARG A 22 5.26 10.54 -4.03
N LEU A 23 6.19 10.04 -3.24
CA LEU A 23 7.31 10.81 -2.72
C LEU A 23 8.36 11.09 -3.80
N ILE A 24 8.70 10.08 -4.60
CA ILE A 24 9.77 10.17 -5.61
C ILE A 24 9.57 11.34 -6.58
N PRO A 25 8.39 11.53 -7.23
CA PRO A 25 8.17 12.69 -8.10
C PRO A 25 8.44 14.01 -7.39
N LYS A 26 8.01 14.12 -6.11
CA LYS A 26 8.19 15.35 -5.34
C LYS A 26 9.66 15.64 -5.01
N LEU A 27 10.45 14.62 -4.71
CA LEU A 27 11.89 14.75 -4.50
C LEU A 27 12.61 15.18 -5.80
N VAL A 28 12.23 14.59 -6.94
CA VAL A 28 12.77 14.95 -8.27
C VAL A 28 12.39 16.39 -8.65
N GLU A 29 11.12 16.81 -8.40
CA GLU A 29 10.65 18.18 -8.61
C GLU A 29 11.42 19.19 -7.75
N ASN A 30 11.83 18.79 -6.54
CA ASN A 30 12.65 19.61 -5.65
C ASN A 30 14.14 19.66 -6.07
N GLY A 31 14.54 19.00 -7.16
CA GLY A 31 15.88 19.02 -7.72
C GLY A 31 16.87 18.00 -7.14
N HIS A 32 16.40 17.05 -6.32
CA HIS A 32 17.27 16.04 -5.72
C HIS A 32 17.58 14.87 -6.68
N LYS A 33 18.74 14.24 -6.51
CA LYS A 33 19.11 13.00 -7.19
C LYS A 33 18.53 11.82 -6.42
N VAL A 34 17.58 11.09 -7.03
CA VAL A 34 16.83 10.03 -6.34
C VAL A 34 17.27 8.65 -6.79
N TYR A 35 17.59 7.81 -5.82
CA TYR A 35 17.94 6.40 -5.98
C TYR A 35 16.77 5.55 -5.47
N CYS A 36 16.16 4.77 -6.36
CA CYS A 36 14.99 3.95 -6.06
C CYS A 36 15.41 2.50 -5.78
N ALA A 37 15.41 2.10 -4.51
CA ALA A 37 15.72 0.72 -4.13
C ALA A 37 14.45 -0.15 -4.23
N VAL A 38 14.49 -1.14 -5.12
CA VAL A 38 13.37 -2.05 -5.42
C VAL A 38 13.87 -3.48 -5.60
N ARG A 39 13.01 -4.47 -5.33
CA ARG A 39 13.30 -5.88 -5.62
C ARG A 39 13.09 -6.23 -7.09
N ASN A 40 12.05 -5.68 -7.68
CA ASN A 40 11.74 -5.84 -9.10
C ASN A 40 11.55 -4.46 -9.74
N PRO A 41 12.48 -4.03 -10.63
CA PRO A 41 12.41 -2.75 -11.35
C PRO A 41 11.15 -2.59 -12.20
N GLU A 42 10.61 -3.66 -12.78
CA GLU A 42 9.42 -3.62 -13.64
C GLU A 42 8.16 -3.14 -12.91
N ARG A 43 8.16 -3.26 -11.57
CA ARG A 43 7.06 -2.79 -10.70
C ARG A 43 7.14 -1.31 -10.33
N LEU A 44 8.19 -0.61 -10.76
CA LEU A 44 8.33 0.82 -10.54
C LEU A 44 7.58 1.59 -11.63
N SER A 45 6.28 1.82 -11.42
CA SER A 45 5.37 2.46 -12.39
C SER A 45 5.39 3.98 -12.31
N LEU A 46 6.57 4.60 -12.38
CA LEU A 46 6.71 6.05 -12.47
C LEU A 46 6.38 6.55 -13.90
N LYS A 47 5.99 7.81 -14.00
CA LYS A 47 5.84 8.46 -15.31
C LYS A 47 7.19 8.45 -16.05
N PRO A 48 7.20 8.33 -17.41
CA PRO A 48 8.44 8.23 -18.18
C PRO A 48 9.43 9.37 -17.96
N ASP A 49 8.94 10.60 -17.77
CA ASP A 49 9.72 11.80 -17.48
C ASP A 49 10.42 11.76 -16.12
N ILE A 50 9.76 11.18 -15.10
CA ILE A 50 10.34 10.95 -13.77
C ILE A 50 11.29 9.76 -13.80
N LEU A 51 10.89 8.67 -14.49
CA LEU A 51 11.71 7.45 -14.55
C LEU A 51 13.10 7.71 -15.15
N LYS A 52 13.19 8.61 -16.13
CA LYS A 52 14.48 9.03 -16.72
C LYS A 52 15.38 9.82 -15.76
N LYS A 53 14.82 10.41 -14.71
CA LYS A 53 15.54 11.26 -13.74
C LYS A 53 15.95 10.53 -12.46
N VAL A 54 15.58 9.26 -12.30
CA VAL A 54 15.92 8.46 -11.13
C VAL A 54 16.90 7.35 -11.47
N LYS A 55 17.70 6.94 -10.49
CA LYS A 55 18.56 5.76 -10.58
C LYS A 55 17.89 4.58 -9.87
N ILE A 56 17.80 3.43 -10.52
CA ILE A 56 17.18 2.22 -9.96
C ILE A 56 18.28 1.34 -9.38
N ILE A 57 18.08 0.91 -8.13
CA ILE A 57 18.94 -0.06 -7.44
C ILE A 57 18.11 -1.32 -7.20
N THR A 58 18.49 -2.42 -7.82
CA THR A 58 17.86 -3.72 -7.55
C THR A 58 18.47 -4.32 -6.30
N ILE A 59 17.65 -4.45 -5.25
CA ILE A 59 18.09 -4.97 -3.96
C ILE A 59 16.94 -5.68 -3.22
N ASP A 60 17.24 -6.86 -2.67
CA ASP A 60 16.36 -7.57 -1.72
C ASP A 60 17.02 -7.57 -0.34
N PHE A 61 16.41 -6.86 0.61
CA PHE A 61 16.91 -6.79 1.98
C PHE A 61 16.70 -8.08 2.78
N LEU A 62 15.97 -9.08 2.28
CA LEU A 62 15.88 -10.39 2.88
C LEU A 62 17.06 -11.28 2.46
N ASN A 63 17.48 -11.17 1.20
CA ASN A 63 18.61 -11.91 0.64
C ASN A 63 19.83 -10.98 0.57
N SER A 64 20.91 -11.38 1.21
CA SER A 64 22.13 -10.56 1.20
C SER A 64 22.72 -10.48 -0.21
N PRO A 65 22.88 -9.30 -0.79
CA PRO A 65 23.65 -9.18 -2.01
C PRO A 65 25.12 -9.50 -1.74
N LYS A 66 25.78 -10.16 -2.68
CA LYS A 66 27.23 -10.48 -2.59
C LYS A 66 28.08 -9.20 -2.47
N LYS A 67 27.64 -8.11 -3.13
CA LYS A 67 28.26 -6.79 -3.08
C LYS A 67 27.18 -5.76 -2.73
N ASN A 68 27.53 -4.78 -1.88
CA ASN A 68 26.59 -3.70 -1.54
C ASN A 68 26.34 -2.81 -2.77
N PRO A 69 25.10 -2.75 -3.31
CA PRO A 69 24.80 -1.94 -4.48
C PRO A 69 24.47 -0.48 -4.13
N ILE A 70 24.43 -0.13 -2.82
CA ILE A 70 24.08 1.22 -2.38
C ILE A 70 25.30 2.13 -2.53
N PRO A 71 25.17 3.24 -3.28
CA PRO A 71 26.29 4.19 -3.45
C PRO A 71 26.70 4.85 -2.13
N LYS A 72 27.99 5.16 -1.99
CA LYS A 72 28.52 5.81 -0.78
C LYS A 72 28.05 7.26 -0.64
N GLU A 73 27.81 7.93 -1.75
CA GLU A 73 27.40 9.34 -1.84
C GLU A 73 25.97 9.64 -1.37
N ILE A 74 25.24 8.67 -0.85
CA ILE A 74 23.90 8.91 -0.32
C ILE A 74 23.95 9.81 0.91
N ASP A 75 23.18 10.91 0.87
CA ASP A 75 23.07 11.92 1.95
C ASP A 75 21.91 11.64 2.90
N VAL A 76 20.77 11.15 2.38
CA VAL A 76 19.56 10.86 3.15
C VAL A 76 18.89 9.59 2.66
N VAL A 77 18.30 8.84 3.59
CA VAL A 77 17.58 7.61 3.28
C VAL A 77 16.14 7.64 3.79
N TYR A 78 15.17 7.36 2.92
CA TYR A 78 13.80 7.06 3.32
C TYR A 78 13.64 5.55 3.49
N TYR A 79 13.31 5.12 4.71
CA TYR A 79 12.96 3.73 4.99
C TYR A 79 11.45 3.55 4.92
N LEU A 80 10.95 3.11 3.74
CA LEU A 80 9.52 2.91 3.48
C LEU A 80 9.16 1.44 3.23
N ILE A 81 10.07 0.50 3.57
CA ILE A 81 9.80 -0.93 3.47
C ILE A 81 8.69 -1.30 4.45
N HIS A 82 7.67 -1.97 3.94
CA HIS A 82 6.55 -2.46 4.72
C HIS A 82 5.93 -3.69 4.05
N SER A 83 5.76 -4.77 4.80
CA SER A 83 5.27 -6.05 4.29
C SER A 83 3.97 -6.43 4.99
N MET A 84 2.80 -5.95 4.53
CA MET A 84 1.50 -6.30 5.13
C MET A 84 0.89 -7.62 4.66
N SER A 85 1.54 -8.34 3.75
CA SER A 85 0.96 -9.44 2.97
C SER A 85 1.33 -10.86 3.39
N SER A 86 2.32 -11.03 4.25
CA SER A 86 2.76 -12.36 4.69
C SER A 86 1.93 -12.89 5.86
N LYS A 87 1.95 -14.22 6.06
CA LYS A 87 1.32 -14.88 7.21
C LYS A 87 1.76 -14.19 8.52
N ILE A 88 0.82 -14.02 9.45
CA ILE A 88 0.95 -13.16 10.65
C ILE A 88 2.23 -13.43 11.47
N ASP A 89 2.70 -14.66 11.53
CA ASP A 89 3.85 -15.02 12.37
C ASP A 89 5.22 -14.86 11.68
N SER A 90 5.27 -14.93 10.35
CA SER A 90 6.50 -14.69 9.57
C SER A 90 6.77 -13.21 9.32
N PHE A 91 5.72 -12.39 9.31
CA PHE A 91 5.76 -10.95 9.02
C PHE A 91 6.70 -10.14 9.93
N SER A 92 6.56 -10.28 11.26
CA SER A 92 7.37 -9.51 12.21
C SER A 92 8.86 -9.86 12.11
N LYS A 93 9.19 -11.14 11.93
CA LYS A 93 10.57 -11.59 11.74
C LYS A 93 11.17 -11.01 10.44
N MET A 94 10.42 -11.07 9.34
CA MET A 94 10.87 -10.53 8.06
C MET A 94 11.15 -9.03 8.12
N GLU A 95 10.29 -8.22 8.77
CA GLU A 95 10.52 -6.77 8.92
C GLU A 95 11.77 -6.49 9.77
N ILE A 96 11.97 -7.26 10.84
CA ILE A 96 13.15 -7.17 11.69
C ILE A 96 14.42 -7.48 10.90
N ASP A 97 14.42 -8.57 10.12
CA ASP A 97 15.57 -8.99 9.34
C ASP A 97 15.89 -8.00 8.21
N CYS A 98 14.85 -7.48 7.52
CA CYS A 98 15.02 -6.37 6.57
C CYS A 98 15.66 -5.14 7.21
N ALA A 99 15.20 -4.72 8.39
CA ALA A 99 15.73 -3.54 9.06
C ALA A 99 17.19 -3.73 9.53
N LYS A 100 17.53 -4.92 10.04
CA LYS A 100 18.92 -5.25 10.42
C LYS A 100 19.83 -5.21 9.21
N LYS A 101 19.42 -5.82 8.10
CA LYS A 101 20.21 -5.85 6.86
C LYS A 101 20.36 -4.47 6.25
N PHE A 102 19.27 -3.70 6.21
CA PHE A 102 19.31 -2.30 5.80
C PHE A 102 20.34 -1.51 6.61
N ASN A 103 20.30 -1.59 7.95
CA ASN A 103 21.26 -0.92 8.81
C ASN A 103 22.70 -1.32 8.51
N TYR A 104 22.96 -2.58 8.20
CA TYR A 104 24.30 -3.05 7.82
C TYR A 104 24.76 -2.41 6.50
N LEU A 105 23.90 -2.41 5.48
CA LEU A 105 24.25 -1.94 4.14
C LEU A 105 24.47 -0.42 4.05
N ILE A 106 23.73 0.38 4.83
CA ILE A 106 23.88 1.84 4.80
C ILE A 106 25.03 2.38 5.66
N LYS A 107 25.68 1.56 6.51
CA LYS A 107 26.83 2.00 7.33
C LYS A 107 27.98 2.58 6.53
N GLY A 108 28.16 2.12 5.28
CA GLY A 108 29.22 2.58 4.38
C GLY A 108 28.88 3.85 3.59
N THR A 109 27.72 4.48 3.81
CA THR A 109 27.28 5.69 3.11
C THR A 109 27.58 6.96 3.90
N PHE A 110 27.53 8.11 3.23
CA PHE A 110 27.64 9.43 3.87
C PHE A 110 26.32 9.96 4.45
N ALA A 111 25.32 9.11 4.55
CA ALA A 111 23.98 9.49 5.00
C ALA A 111 24.01 10.13 6.40
N LYS A 112 23.37 11.30 6.50
CA LYS A 112 23.23 12.10 7.72
C LYS A 112 21.90 11.85 8.42
N GLN A 113 20.87 11.40 7.68
CA GLN A 113 19.52 11.20 8.19
C GLN A 113 18.86 9.95 7.58
N ILE A 114 18.19 9.18 8.44
CA ILE A 114 17.18 8.19 8.03
C ILE A 114 15.82 8.77 8.36
N ILE A 115 14.89 8.76 7.41
CA ILE A 115 13.49 9.16 7.60
C ILE A 115 12.62 7.91 7.54
N PHE A 116 11.88 7.64 8.60
CA PHE A 116 11.05 6.46 8.76
C PHE A 116 9.59 6.84 8.97
N LEU A 117 8.69 6.31 8.13
CA LEU A 117 7.25 6.48 8.30
C LEU A 117 6.69 5.27 9.05
N SER A 118 6.12 5.49 10.21
CA SER A 118 5.54 4.49 11.12
C SER A 118 4.06 4.77 11.42
N GLY A 119 3.44 3.97 12.25
CA GLY A 119 2.10 4.21 12.78
C GLY A 119 2.14 4.83 14.18
N ILE A 120 1.10 5.59 14.55
CA ILE A 120 0.93 6.17 15.90
C ILE A 120 0.75 5.04 16.92
N ILE A 121 1.45 5.16 18.05
CA ILE A 121 1.49 4.17 19.15
C ILE A 121 0.99 4.85 20.43
N ASN A 122 -0.30 4.73 20.73
CA ASN A 122 -0.91 5.37 21.90
C ASN A 122 -1.16 4.43 23.07
N ASN A 123 -1.17 3.10 22.87
CA ASN A 123 -1.55 2.11 23.87
C ASN A 123 -0.41 1.18 24.24
N LYS A 124 -0.47 0.65 25.51
CA LYS A 124 0.46 -0.40 25.97
C LYS A 124 0.22 -1.73 25.24
N ASN A 125 -1.04 -2.08 24.92
CA ASN A 125 -1.40 -3.29 24.17
C ASN A 125 -1.43 -3.00 22.69
N LEU A 126 -0.30 -3.23 22.02
CA LEU A 126 -0.14 -3.00 20.58
C LEU A 126 -0.70 -4.17 19.75
N SER A 127 -1.25 -3.86 18.59
CA SER A 127 -1.44 -4.91 17.58
C SER A 127 -0.07 -5.46 17.11
N LYS A 128 -0.01 -6.73 16.70
CA LYS A 128 1.24 -7.34 16.18
C LYS A 128 1.91 -6.47 15.10
N HIS A 129 1.10 -5.80 14.30
CA HIS A 129 1.55 -4.86 13.27
C HIS A 129 2.26 -3.63 13.87
N LEU A 130 1.66 -2.93 14.83
CA LEU A 130 2.27 -1.76 15.48
C LEU A 130 3.50 -2.15 16.31
N GLU A 131 3.49 -3.33 16.92
CA GLU A 131 4.63 -3.89 17.62
C GLU A 131 5.80 -4.14 16.67
N SER A 132 5.54 -4.71 15.48
CA SER A 132 6.56 -4.87 14.44
C SER A 132 7.16 -3.52 14.03
N ARG A 133 6.35 -2.49 13.80
CA ARG A 133 6.83 -1.13 13.47
C ARG A 133 7.69 -0.54 14.58
N LYS A 134 7.32 -0.73 15.84
CA LYS A 134 8.11 -0.33 17.01
C LYS A 134 9.46 -1.06 17.06
N ASN A 135 9.49 -2.34 16.73
CA ASN A 135 10.72 -3.11 16.67
C ASN A 135 11.64 -2.63 15.54
N VAL A 136 11.08 -2.33 14.36
CA VAL A 136 11.82 -1.72 13.24
C VAL A 136 12.41 -0.37 13.67
N GLU A 137 11.63 0.52 14.29
CA GLU A 137 12.12 1.80 14.81
C GLU A 137 13.31 1.60 15.75
N ARG A 138 13.19 0.66 16.70
CA ARG A 138 14.27 0.35 17.67
C ARG A 138 15.55 -0.15 16.97
N ILE A 139 15.41 -0.93 15.89
CA ILE A 139 16.56 -1.40 15.11
C ILE A 139 17.20 -0.25 14.35
N LEU A 140 16.42 0.58 13.66
CA LEU A 140 16.92 1.73 12.91
C LEU A 140 17.65 2.73 13.83
N ARG A 141 17.18 2.95 15.06
CA ARG A 141 17.84 3.81 16.07
C ARG A 141 19.23 3.32 16.51
N LYS A 142 19.54 2.03 16.32
CA LYS A 142 20.88 1.50 16.60
C LYS A 142 21.94 1.90 15.55
N ASN A 143 21.51 2.54 14.48
CA ASN A 143 22.44 3.08 13.49
C ASN A 143 23.10 4.37 14.00
N ARG A 144 24.34 4.67 13.54
CA ARG A 144 25.00 5.95 13.80
C ARG A 144 24.31 7.15 13.11
N ILE A 145 23.59 6.88 12.03
CA ILE A 145 22.86 7.87 11.26
C ILE A 145 21.61 8.28 12.05
N LYS A 146 21.36 9.58 12.17
CA LYS A 146 20.24 10.11 12.95
C LYS A 146 18.88 9.71 12.34
N LEU A 147 18.00 9.12 13.16
CA LEU A 147 16.70 8.65 12.74
C LEU A 147 15.59 9.68 13.04
N THR A 148 14.96 10.21 12.01
CA THR A 148 13.70 10.98 12.10
C THR A 148 12.52 10.04 11.87
N VAL A 149 11.56 10.02 12.80
CA VAL A 149 10.38 9.15 12.72
C VAL A 149 9.13 9.99 12.59
N LEU A 150 8.35 9.73 11.55
CA LEU A 150 6.99 10.26 11.40
C LEU A 150 5.99 9.13 11.67
N ARG A 151 5.14 9.30 12.68
CA ARG A 151 4.08 8.33 13.01
C ARG A 151 2.75 8.88 12.56
N ALA A 152 2.18 8.23 11.55
CA ALA A 152 0.91 8.62 10.96
C ALA A 152 -0.26 7.79 11.50
N GLY A 153 -1.44 8.40 11.55
CA GLY A 153 -2.70 7.69 11.70
C GLY A 153 -3.18 7.08 10.38
N ILE A 154 -4.49 7.09 10.18
CA ILE A 154 -5.12 6.61 8.94
C ILE A 154 -4.78 7.55 7.80
N ILE A 155 -4.08 7.05 6.79
CA ILE A 155 -3.75 7.84 5.59
C ILE A 155 -4.91 7.77 4.59
N VAL A 156 -5.46 8.92 4.23
CA VAL A 156 -6.58 9.07 3.30
C VAL A 156 -6.08 9.53 1.93
N GLY A 157 -6.36 8.74 0.91
CA GLY A 157 -5.99 9.05 -0.47
C GLY A 157 -6.29 7.88 -1.40
N SER A 158 -6.44 8.16 -2.69
CA SER A 158 -6.72 7.14 -3.71
C SER A 158 -5.68 6.02 -3.68
N GLY A 159 -6.14 4.77 -3.59
CA GLY A 159 -5.28 3.59 -3.53
C GLY A 159 -4.68 3.29 -2.15
N SER A 160 -4.95 4.06 -1.08
CA SER A 160 -4.57 3.66 0.27
C SER A 160 -5.49 2.55 0.80
N ALA A 161 -4.95 1.61 1.57
CA ALA A 161 -5.74 0.51 2.11
C ALA A 161 -6.96 1.00 2.92
N SER A 162 -6.76 1.97 3.80
CA SER A 162 -7.82 2.49 4.66
C SER A 162 -8.92 3.22 3.86
N PHE A 163 -8.54 4.02 2.87
CA PHE A 163 -9.51 4.71 2.02
C PHE A 163 -10.29 3.73 1.14
N GLU A 164 -9.62 2.74 0.54
CA GLU A 164 -10.28 1.73 -0.28
C GLU A 164 -11.27 0.86 0.52
N ILE A 165 -10.96 0.55 1.77
CA ILE A 165 -11.88 -0.16 2.68
C ILE A 165 -13.11 0.71 2.98
N ILE A 166 -12.92 1.97 3.34
CA ILE A 166 -14.04 2.90 3.60
C ILE A 166 -14.90 3.04 2.35
N ARG A 167 -14.28 3.18 1.18
CA ARG A 167 -14.96 3.21 -0.11
C ARG A 167 -15.77 1.95 -0.34
N ASP A 168 -15.15 0.79 -0.24
CA ASP A 168 -15.81 -0.50 -0.47
C ASP A 168 -17.01 -0.69 0.45
N LEU A 169 -16.87 -0.38 1.74
CA LEU A 169 -17.97 -0.46 2.70
C LEU A 169 -19.11 0.50 2.34
N CYS A 170 -18.78 1.74 2.02
CA CYS A 170 -19.81 2.73 1.71
C CYS A 170 -20.46 2.53 0.34
N GLU A 171 -19.72 2.13 -0.69
CA GLU A 171 -20.29 1.95 -2.03
C GLU A 171 -21.14 0.68 -2.14
N LYS A 172 -20.77 -0.39 -1.42
CA LYS A 172 -21.41 -1.71 -1.54
C LYS A 172 -22.58 -1.93 -0.58
N LEU A 173 -22.52 -1.36 0.63
CA LEU A 173 -23.51 -1.65 1.68
C LEU A 173 -24.40 -0.43 1.96
N PRO A 174 -25.69 -0.45 1.57
CA PRO A 174 -26.64 0.60 1.98
C PRO A 174 -26.94 0.54 3.48
N ILE A 175 -26.98 -0.67 4.05
CA ILE A 175 -27.14 -0.92 5.49
C ILE A 175 -25.90 -1.64 5.99
N MET A 176 -25.29 -1.14 7.06
CA MET A 176 -24.10 -1.72 7.66
C MET A 176 -24.36 -2.13 9.10
N ILE A 177 -24.16 -3.40 9.40
CA ILE A 177 -24.12 -3.91 10.78
C ILE A 177 -22.66 -3.89 11.21
N THR A 178 -22.32 -3.08 12.21
CA THR A 178 -20.93 -2.81 12.59
C THR A 178 -20.66 -3.17 14.04
N PRO A 179 -19.45 -3.63 14.38
CA PRO A 179 -19.05 -3.91 15.75
C PRO A 179 -18.75 -2.62 16.53
N LYS A 180 -18.62 -2.73 17.86
CA LYS A 180 -18.35 -1.58 18.76
C LYS A 180 -17.12 -0.76 18.40
N TRP A 181 -16.07 -1.37 17.82
CA TRP A 181 -14.83 -0.65 17.46
C TRP A 181 -15.05 0.44 16.40
N VAL A 182 -16.18 0.45 15.70
CA VAL A 182 -16.51 1.55 14.76
C VAL A 182 -16.62 2.91 15.47
N LYS A 183 -16.80 2.92 16.80
CA LYS A 183 -16.81 4.14 17.64
C LYS A 183 -15.42 4.59 18.08
N THR A 184 -14.37 3.78 17.84
CA THR A 184 -12.99 4.15 18.18
C THR A 184 -12.56 5.38 17.38
N LYS A 185 -11.90 6.31 18.05
CA LYS A 185 -11.44 7.56 17.45
C LYS A 185 -10.08 7.40 16.78
N SER A 186 -9.91 8.10 15.67
CA SER A 186 -8.66 8.23 14.94
C SER A 186 -8.52 9.63 14.38
N GLN A 187 -7.29 10.04 14.09
CA GLN A 187 -6.99 11.32 13.45
C GLN A 187 -6.48 11.07 12.02
N PRO A 188 -7.40 10.96 11.01
CA PRO A 188 -7.03 10.66 9.65
C PRO A 188 -6.23 11.82 9.03
N ILE A 189 -5.24 11.49 8.20
CA ILE A 189 -4.37 12.45 7.53
C ILE A 189 -4.43 12.28 6.00
N ALA A 190 -4.48 13.40 5.26
CA ALA A 190 -4.41 13.37 3.81
C ALA A 190 -3.04 12.86 3.33
N ILE A 191 -3.00 12.00 2.32
CA ILE A 191 -1.74 11.54 1.71
C ILE A 191 -0.87 12.70 1.25
N ARG A 192 -1.46 13.79 0.79
CA ARG A 192 -0.74 15.01 0.39
C ARG A 192 0.06 15.58 1.56
N ASN A 193 -0.55 15.72 2.74
CA ASN A 193 0.16 16.19 3.92
C ASN A 193 1.26 15.21 4.35
N VAL A 194 1.05 13.88 4.24
CA VAL A 194 2.12 12.92 4.54
C VAL A 194 3.34 13.14 3.65
N ILE A 195 3.14 13.40 2.35
CA ILE A 195 4.25 13.70 1.43
C ILE A 195 4.90 15.05 1.76
N GLU A 196 4.11 16.08 2.12
CA GLU A 196 4.61 17.38 2.56
C GLU A 196 5.45 17.24 3.85
N PHE A 197 5.02 16.46 4.83
CA PHE A 197 5.80 16.17 6.03
C PHE A 197 7.09 15.42 5.71
N LEU A 198 7.03 14.35 4.88
CA LEU A 198 8.22 13.59 4.49
C LEU A 198 9.26 14.47 3.79
N THR A 199 8.83 15.40 2.94
CA THR A 199 9.75 16.32 2.26
C THR A 199 10.21 17.49 3.17
N GLY A 200 9.34 17.93 4.09
CA GLY A 200 9.64 19.05 4.99
C GLY A 200 10.67 18.71 6.08
N VAL A 201 10.70 17.46 6.57
CA VAL A 201 11.69 17.03 7.60
C VAL A 201 13.08 16.73 7.04
N LEU A 202 13.26 16.82 5.71
CA LEU A 202 14.50 16.50 5.03
C LEU A 202 15.64 17.44 5.49
N LEU A 203 16.57 16.93 6.28
CA LEU A 203 17.69 17.65 6.91
C LEU A 203 17.27 18.92 7.69
N HIS A 204 15.99 19.02 8.09
CA HIS A 204 15.51 20.15 8.88
C HIS A 204 16.10 20.11 10.29
N PRO A 205 16.78 21.17 10.78
CA PRO A 205 17.50 21.16 12.06
C PRO A 205 16.67 20.71 13.24
N ASP A 206 15.41 21.19 13.31
CA ASP A 206 14.49 20.85 14.40
C ASP A 206 13.89 19.46 14.30
N CYS A 207 14.11 18.73 13.18
CA CYS A 207 13.48 17.44 12.90
C CYS A 207 14.47 16.26 12.92
N VAL A 208 15.74 16.51 12.63
CA VAL A 208 16.76 15.46 12.55
C VAL A 208 16.93 14.73 13.88
N GLY A 209 16.75 13.42 13.88
CA GLY A 209 16.92 12.57 15.08
C GLY A 209 15.69 12.52 16.01
N LYS A 210 14.62 13.26 15.71
CA LYS A 210 13.40 13.36 16.52
C LYS A 210 12.27 12.48 15.97
N SER A 211 11.24 12.29 16.79
CA SER A 211 10.01 11.57 16.43
C SER A 211 8.81 12.47 16.58
N PHE A 212 7.92 12.41 15.60
CA PHE A 212 6.71 13.22 15.56
C PHE A 212 5.50 12.36 15.19
N ASP A 213 4.40 12.59 15.87
CA ASP A 213 3.10 12.08 15.44
C ASP A 213 2.51 13.07 14.44
N ILE A 214 1.95 12.59 13.33
CA ILE A 214 1.34 13.41 12.28
C ILE A 214 -0.10 12.98 12.05
N GLY A 215 -1.01 13.95 12.02
CA GLY A 215 -2.45 13.74 11.81
C GLY A 215 -3.06 14.87 10.99
N GLY A 216 -4.32 14.71 10.61
CA GLY A 216 -5.10 15.77 9.98
C GLY A 216 -5.81 16.64 11.01
N LEU A 217 -6.66 17.56 10.53
CA LEU A 217 -7.36 18.54 11.37
C LEU A 217 -8.40 17.93 12.32
N SER A 218 -9.00 16.79 11.97
CA SER A 218 -10.17 16.27 12.65
C SER A 218 -9.91 14.95 13.35
N ILE A 219 -10.35 14.83 14.59
CA ILE A 219 -10.44 13.55 15.30
C ILE A 219 -11.85 13.00 15.03
N LEU A 220 -11.92 11.82 14.41
CA LEU A 220 -13.16 11.19 13.96
C LEU A 220 -13.21 9.73 14.40
N SER A 221 -14.39 9.24 14.79
CA SER A 221 -14.64 7.80 14.87
C SER A 221 -14.71 7.17 13.47
N TYR A 222 -14.48 5.87 13.37
CA TYR A 222 -14.67 5.16 12.10
C TYR A 222 -16.10 5.33 11.56
N LYS A 223 -17.11 5.37 12.46
CA LYS A 223 -18.51 5.63 12.09
C LYS A 223 -18.68 7.00 11.43
N GLU A 224 -18.08 8.04 12.01
CA GLU A 224 -18.12 9.39 11.43
C GLU A 224 -17.39 9.46 10.11
N MET A 225 -16.25 8.77 9.95
CA MET A 225 -15.54 8.68 8.68
C MET A 225 -16.42 8.04 7.59
N LEU A 226 -17.13 6.95 7.89
CA LEU A 226 -18.07 6.32 6.96
C LEU A 226 -19.24 7.26 6.58
N TYR A 227 -19.83 7.96 7.54
CA TYR A 227 -20.89 8.92 7.25
C TYR A 227 -20.41 10.12 6.43
N ARG A 228 -19.26 10.70 6.75
CA ARG A 228 -18.67 11.82 5.97
C ARG A 228 -18.32 11.38 4.55
N TYR A 229 -17.77 10.16 4.39
CA TYR A 229 -17.55 9.59 3.07
C TYR A 229 -18.87 9.49 2.29
N ALA A 230 -19.90 8.87 2.87
CA ALA A 230 -21.21 8.71 2.24
C ALA A 230 -21.82 10.07 1.86
N LYS A 231 -21.76 11.08 2.74
CA LYS A 231 -22.22 12.45 2.47
C LYS A 231 -21.52 13.06 1.26
N ASN A 232 -20.17 12.95 1.18
CA ASN A 232 -19.40 13.47 0.04
C ASN A 232 -19.74 12.77 -1.28
N ARG A 233 -20.30 11.55 -1.23
CA ARG A 233 -20.75 10.77 -2.41
C ARG A 233 -22.26 10.85 -2.66
N GLY A 234 -23.00 11.62 -1.88
CA GLY A 234 -24.47 11.67 -1.99
C GLY A 234 -25.18 10.35 -1.65
N LEU A 235 -24.51 9.45 -0.89
CA LEU A 235 -25.06 8.14 -0.54
C LEU A 235 -25.81 8.21 0.80
N LYS A 236 -27.02 7.61 0.84
CA LYS A 236 -27.75 7.42 2.09
C LYS A 236 -27.29 6.12 2.76
N LYS A 237 -26.93 6.15 4.05
CA LYS A 237 -26.40 5.01 4.80
C LYS A 237 -27.08 4.87 6.15
N LEU A 238 -27.36 3.60 6.51
CA LEU A 238 -27.80 3.23 7.85
C LEU A 238 -26.71 2.37 8.50
N ILE A 239 -26.12 2.86 9.60
CA ILE A 239 -25.05 2.15 10.33
C ILE A 239 -25.58 1.76 11.70
N ILE A 240 -25.83 0.46 11.87
CA ILE A 240 -26.33 -0.14 13.09
C ILE A 240 -25.13 -0.75 13.82
N THR A 241 -24.86 -0.29 15.05
CA THR A 241 -23.76 -0.81 15.85
C THR A 241 -24.29 -1.87 16.82
N VAL A 242 -23.76 -3.10 16.68
CA VAL A 242 -24.14 -4.23 17.57
C VAL A 242 -23.10 -4.49 18.63
N PRO A 243 -23.50 -4.86 19.87
CA PRO A 243 -22.57 -5.09 20.97
C PRO A 243 -21.76 -6.37 20.84
N ILE A 244 -22.28 -7.37 20.11
CA ILE A 244 -21.79 -8.74 20.08
C ILE A 244 -21.22 -9.06 18.70
N MET A 245 -19.97 -8.65 18.45
CA MET A 245 -19.23 -9.08 17.26
C MET A 245 -17.78 -9.39 17.64
N THR A 246 -17.40 -10.66 17.59
CA THR A 246 -16.03 -11.06 17.90
C THR A 246 -15.05 -10.47 16.88
N PRO A 247 -13.78 -10.26 17.23
CA PRO A 247 -12.78 -9.80 16.26
C PRO A 247 -12.64 -10.72 15.04
N ARG A 248 -12.83 -12.02 15.25
CA ARG A 248 -12.77 -13.03 14.20
C ARG A 248 -13.93 -12.86 13.22
N LEU A 249 -15.15 -12.73 13.71
CA LEU A 249 -16.34 -12.50 12.89
C LEU A 249 -16.26 -11.16 12.13
N SER A 250 -15.80 -10.10 12.80
CA SER A 250 -15.55 -8.79 12.19
C SER A 250 -14.52 -8.86 11.06
N SER A 251 -13.49 -9.70 11.20
CA SER A 251 -12.44 -9.88 10.18
C SER A 251 -12.95 -10.64 8.98
N TYR A 252 -13.79 -11.66 9.17
CA TYR A 252 -14.47 -12.35 8.08
C TYR A 252 -15.44 -11.42 7.34
N TRP A 253 -16.25 -10.66 8.07
CA TRP A 253 -17.15 -9.68 7.48
C TRP A 253 -16.38 -8.66 6.62
N LEU A 254 -15.29 -8.09 7.13
CA LEU A 254 -14.46 -7.14 6.39
C LEU A 254 -13.82 -7.80 5.15
N TYR A 255 -13.36 -9.04 5.28
CA TYR A 255 -12.82 -9.82 4.17
C TYR A 255 -13.84 -10.06 3.05
N PHE A 256 -15.08 -10.40 3.38
CA PHE A 256 -16.12 -10.67 2.39
C PHE A 256 -16.61 -9.39 1.70
N VAL A 257 -16.73 -8.30 2.44
CA VAL A 257 -17.31 -7.05 1.90
C VAL A 257 -16.26 -6.22 1.14
N THR A 258 -15.00 -6.31 1.51
CA THR A 258 -13.94 -5.47 0.94
C THR A 258 -12.99 -6.26 0.05
N SER A 259 -12.21 -5.56 -0.76
CA SER A 259 -11.17 -6.17 -1.60
C SER A 259 -9.90 -6.55 -0.83
N THR A 260 -9.97 -6.63 0.50
CA THR A 260 -8.82 -6.96 1.37
C THR A 260 -8.60 -8.47 1.49
N SER A 261 -7.35 -8.89 1.75
CA SER A 261 -7.07 -10.28 2.12
C SER A 261 -7.47 -10.54 3.59
N TYR A 262 -7.81 -11.79 3.94
CA TYR A 262 -8.18 -12.13 5.31
C TYR A 262 -7.10 -11.78 6.36
N PRO A 263 -5.79 -12.07 6.13
CA PRO A 263 -4.74 -11.65 7.07
C PRO A 263 -4.69 -10.13 7.28
N LEU A 264 -4.89 -9.35 6.22
CA LEU A 264 -4.95 -7.89 6.33
C LEU A 264 -6.20 -7.44 7.09
N ALA A 265 -7.37 -8.01 6.82
CA ALA A 265 -8.60 -7.71 7.54
C ALA A 265 -8.45 -7.97 9.05
N VAL A 266 -7.82 -9.09 9.44
CA VAL A 266 -7.53 -9.42 10.85
C VAL A 266 -6.64 -8.36 11.51
N ASN A 267 -5.56 -7.96 10.84
CA ASN A 267 -4.61 -6.97 11.37
C ASN A 267 -5.28 -5.59 11.51
N LEU A 268 -6.08 -5.19 10.52
CA LEU A 268 -6.80 -3.93 10.54
C LEU A 268 -7.84 -3.89 11.67
N VAL A 269 -8.68 -4.91 11.80
CA VAL A 269 -9.70 -4.98 12.87
C VAL A 269 -9.04 -4.92 14.26
N LYS A 270 -7.90 -5.60 14.45
CA LYS A 270 -7.15 -5.52 15.70
C LYS A 270 -6.62 -4.11 15.96
N SER A 271 -6.12 -3.43 14.94
CA SER A 271 -5.60 -2.07 15.06
C SER A 271 -6.71 -1.04 15.29
N MET A 272 -7.90 -1.25 14.71
CA MET A 272 -9.06 -0.35 14.86
C MET A 272 -9.67 -0.31 16.27
N LYS A 273 -9.28 -1.23 17.15
CA LYS A 273 -9.73 -1.23 18.55
C LYS A 273 -9.02 -0.19 19.42
N SER A 274 -7.90 0.32 18.98
CA SER A 274 -7.09 1.29 19.71
C SER A 274 -7.25 2.68 19.10
N GLU A 275 -7.41 3.67 19.98
CA GLU A 275 -7.43 5.07 19.52
C GLU A 275 -6.09 5.46 18.92
N VAL A 276 -6.14 6.20 17.81
CA VAL A 276 -4.98 6.66 17.05
C VAL A 276 -5.09 8.17 16.88
N ILE A 277 -4.66 8.90 17.91
CA ILE A 277 -4.73 10.36 18.00
C ILE A 277 -3.31 10.88 18.21
N VAL A 278 -2.99 11.98 17.55
CA VAL A 278 -1.69 12.66 17.64
C VAL A 278 -1.47 13.22 19.04
N LYS A 279 -0.26 13.02 19.57
CA LYS A 279 0.21 13.65 20.79
C LYS A 279 1.33 14.63 20.44
N GLY A 280 1.15 15.91 20.78
CA GLY A 280 2.14 16.94 20.48
C GLY A 280 2.14 17.36 18.99
N ASP A 281 1.08 18.01 18.54
CA ASP A 281 0.84 18.40 17.14
C ASP A 281 1.54 19.72 16.77
N GLU A 282 2.87 19.73 16.85
CA GLU A 282 3.63 20.97 16.54
C GLU A 282 4.34 20.94 15.19
N LEU A 283 4.56 19.75 14.60
CA LEU A 283 5.37 19.61 13.39
C LEU A 283 4.82 20.40 12.20
N HIS A 284 3.49 20.49 12.05
CA HIS A 284 2.89 21.26 10.96
C HIS A 284 3.18 22.77 11.09
N LYS A 285 3.28 23.29 12.32
CA LYS A 285 3.64 24.69 12.59
C LYS A 285 5.12 24.92 12.29
N ILE A 286 6.02 24.03 12.76
CA ILE A 286 7.46 24.10 12.50
C ILE A 286 7.74 24.14 11.00
N LEU A 287 7.02 23.33 10.22
CA LEU A 287 7.23 23.21 8.78
C LEU A 287 6.35 24.13 7.93
N GLY A 288 5.45 24.92 8.54
CA GLY A 288 4.51 25.79 7.81
C GLY A 288 3.52 25.00 6.92
N ILE A 289 3.17 23.76 7.28
CA ILE A 289 2.31 22.91 6.49
C ILE A 289 0.84 23.15 6.84
N LYS A 290 0.03 23.49 5.82
CA LYS A 290 -1.42 23.57 5.94
C LYS A 290 -2.02 22.16 5.93
N LEU A 291 -2.72 21.79 7.00
CA LEU A 291 -3.40 20.50 7.08
C LEU A 291 -4.73 20.55 6.31
N TYR A 292 -5.04 19.43 5.65
CA TYR A 292 -6.33 19.20 4.99
C TYR A 292 -7.31 18.53 5.94
N SER A 293 -8.58 18.91 5.86
CA SER A 293 -9.67 18.20 6.52
C SER A 293 -9.91 16.83 5.89
N TYR A 294 -10.62 15.96 6.61
CA TYR A 294 -10.99 14.65 6.11
C TYR A 294 -11.85 14.74 4.82
N ASP A 295 -12.77 15.70 4.76
CA ASP A 295 -13.63 15.91 3.60
C ASP A 295 -12.84 16.39 2.38
N GLU A 296 -11.88 17.29 2.55
CA GLU A 296 -10.95 17.71 1.49
C GLU A 296 -10.10 16.53 1.00
N ALA A 297 -9.59 15.70 1.91
CA ALA A 297 -8.81 14.53 1.55
C ALA A 297 -9.61 13.53 0.71
N ILE A 298 -10.88 13.31 1.05
CA ILE A 298 -11.81 12.48 0.26
C ILE A 298 -12.02 13.07 -1.14
N LYS A 299 -12.36 14.36 -1.24
CA LYS A 299 -12.56 15.03 -2.53
C LYS A 299 -11.33 14.91 -3.43
N MET A 300 -10.14 15.16 -2.90
CA MET A 300 -8.87 15.00 -3.65
C MET A 300 -8.65 13.55 -4.10
N ALA A 301 -9.02 12.56 -3.28
CA ALA A 301 -8.89 11.16 -3.65
C ALA A 301 -9.81 10.80 -4.83
N PHE A 302 -11.05 11.33 -4.84
CA PHE A 302 -12.00 11.11 -5.95
C PHE A 302 -11.55 11.76 -7.26
N ILE A 303 -11.10 13.01 -7.24
CA ILE A 303 -10.57 13.67 -8.43
C ILE A 303 -9.49 12.79 -9.09
N LYS A 304 -8.61 12.16 -8.31
CA LYS A 304 -7.59 11.25 -8.84
C LYS A 304 -8.15 9.95 -9.41
N ILE A 305 -9.21 9.42 -8.82
CA ILE A 305 -9.90 8.21 -9.31
C ILE A 305 -10.63 8.51 -10.62
N GLU A 306 -11.38 9.60 -10.68
CA GLU A 306 -12.13 10.01 -11.88
C GLU A 306 -11.20 10.32 -13.06
N GLN A 307 -10.04 10.90 -12.80
CA GLN A 307 -9.00 11.13 -13.82
C GLN A 307 -8.24 9.85 -14.22
N ASN A 308 -8.58 8.67 -13.71
CA ASN A 308 -7.81 7.42 -13.89
C ASN A 308 -6.30 7.59 -13.59
N SER A 309 -5.95 8.51 -12.70
CA SER A 309 -4.57 8.89 -12.38
C SER A 309 -4.11 8.40 -11.00
N VAL A 310 -4.62 7.24 -10.55
CA VAL A 310 -4.16 6.58 -9.33
C VAL A 310 -2.74 6.04 -9.57
N VAL A 311 -1.76 6.69 -8.95
CA VAL A 311 -0.33 6.45 -9.19
C VAL A 311 0.11 5.08 -8.66
N SER A 312 -0.46 4.64 -7.55
CA SER A 312 -0.16 3.35 -6.92
C SER A 312 -1.25 2.95 -5.94
N SER A 313 -1.37 1.66 -5.69
CA SER A 313 -2.29 1.09 -4.70
C SER A 313 -1.52 0.31 -3.64
N TRP A 314 -2.08 0.19 -2.44
CA TRP A 314 -1.55 -0.70 -1.41
C TRP A 314 -1.45 -2.16 -1.87
N LYS A 315 -2.26 -2.56 -2.85
CA LYS A 315 -2.20 -3.88 -3.48
C LYS A 315 -0.86 -4.15 -4.15
N ASP A 316 -0.16 -3.12 -4.60
CA ASP A 316 1.16 -3.24 -5.24
C ASP A 316 2.22 -3.75 -4.26
N SER A 317 2.04 -3.50 -2.96
CA SER A 317 2.94 -4.00 -1.91
C SER A 317 2.65 -5.45 -1.49
N LEU A 318 1.41 -5.93 -1.68
CA LEU A 318 0.98 -7.29 -1.28
C LEU A 318 1.70 -8.40 -2.05
N VAL A 319 2.16 -8.09 -3.24
CA VAL A 319 2.64 -9.10 -4.20
C VAL A 319 4.12 -9.41 -4.04
N SER A 320 4.85 -8.58 -3.35
CA SER A 320 6.31 -8.64 -3.36
C SER A 320 6.94 -9.64 -2.41
N GLY A 321 6.18 -10.26 -1.50
CA GLY A 321 6.73 -11.08 -0.41
C GLY A 321 6.60 -12.60 -0.54
N LEU A 322 5.66 -13.10 -1.34
CA LEU A 322 5.22 -14.51 -1.22
C LEU A 322 5.62 -15.43 -2.37
N ILE A 323 6.18 -14.91 -3.46
CA ILE A 323 6.04 -15.64 -4.74
C ILE A 323 7.27 -16.40 -5.20
N ASN A 324 8.46 -16.11 -4.70
CA ASN A 324 9.67 -16.72 -5.30
C ASN A 324 9.98 -18.17 -4.91
N ASN A 325 9.49 -18.69 -3.79
CA ASN A 325 9.85 -20.04 -3.34
C ASN A 325 8.67 -21.05 -3.25
N GLU A 326 7.43 -20.59 -3.02
CA GLU A 326 6.29 -21.51 -2.86
C GLU A 326 5.55 -21.83 -4.19
N LEU A 327 5.75 -21.02 -5.23
CA LEU A 327 5.05 -21.21 -6.52
C LEU A 327 5.53 -22.42 -7.32
N LYS A 328 6.74 -22.89 -7.10
CA LYS A 328 7.22 -24.10 -7.78
C LYS A 328 6.42 -25.35 -7.39
N GLU A 329 5.89 -25.39 -6.16
CA GLU A 329 5.04 -26.50 -5.69
C GLU A 329 3.60 -26.42 -6.23
N TYR A 330 3.07 -25.20 -6.43
CA TYR A 330 1.71 -24.99 -6.97
C TYR A 330 1.61 -25.05 -8.50
N ILE A 331 2.73 -25.05 -9.22
CA ILE A 331 2.78 -25.18 -10.69
C ILE A 331 2.55 -26.63 -11.13
N GLN A 332 2.68 -27.60 -10.26
CA GLN A 332 2.28 -28.99 -10.54
C GLN A 332 0.76 -29.11 -10.39
N VAL A 333 0.06 -29.03 -11.50
CA VAL A 333 -1.37 -29.33 -11.56
C VAL A 333 -1.59 -30.76 -11.05
N PRO A 334 -2.40 -30.96 -9.99
CA PRO A 334 -2.66 -32.31 -9.48
C PRO A 334 -3.17 -33.21 -10.60
N LYS A 335 -2.70 -34.45 -10.70
CA LYS A 335 -3.10 -35.38 -11.76
C LYS A 335 -4.47 -36.02 -11.54
N PHE A 336 -5.06 -35.88 -10.36
CA PHE A 336 -6.32 -36.52 -10.00
C PHE A 336 -7.35 -35.49 -9.49
N GLY A 337 -8.61 -35.70 -9.89
CA GLY A 337 -9.72 -34.85 -9.44
C GLY A 337 -9.86 -33.50 -10.16
N ILE A 338 -9.34 -33.36 -11.37
CA ILE A 338 -9.37 -32.12 -12.17
C ILE A 338 -10.12 -32.38 -13.46
N LEU A 339 -10.97 -31.42 -13.84
CA LEU A 339 -11.49 -31.33 -15.18
C LEU A 339 -10.44 -30.63 -16.07
N TRP A 340 -10.00 -31.34 -17.10
CA TRP A 340 -9.05 -30.81 -18.07
C TRP A 340 -9.78 -30.41 -19.35
N ASP A 341 -9.62 -29.16 -19.77
CA ASP A 341 -9.95 -28.71 -21.13
C ASP A 341 -8.68 -28.10 -21.75
N LYS A 342 -8.26 -28.62 -22.88
CA LYS A 342 -7.12 -28.12 -23.64
C LYS A 342 -7.54 -27.79 -25.06
N LYS A 343 -7.47 -26.50 -25.41
CA LYS A 343 -7.65 -26.02 -26.78
C LYS A 343 -6.31 -25.60 -27.37
N VAL A 344 -6.08 -25.98 -28.60
CA VAL A 344 -4.89 -25.62 -29.37
C VAL A 344 -5.36 -25.00 -30.68
N GLU A 345 -5.01 -23.76 -30.90
CA GLU A 345 -5.27 -23.06 -32.15
C GLU A 345 -3.97 -22.94 -32.95
N LYS A 346 -4.05 -23.24 -34.25
CA LYS A 346 -2.94 -23.15 -35.18
C LYS A 346 -3.11 -21.91 -36.08
N ASN A 347 -1.99 -21.36 -36.56
CA ASN A 347 -1.98 -20.20 -37.50
C ASN A 347 -2.50 -18.89 -36.90
N ILE A 348 -2.22 -18.63 -35.61
CA ILE A 348 -2.56 -17.39 -34.95
C ILE A 348 -1.30 -16.54 -34.77
N ASP A 349 -1.45 -15.21 -34.93
CA ASP A 349 -0.41 -14.25 -34.56
C ASP A 349 -0.20 -14.29 -33.05
N ALA A 350 0.89 -14.88 -32.61
CA ALA A 350 1.18 -15.11 -31.19
C ALA A 350 1.31 -13.79 -30.41
N GLU A 351 1.86 -12.72 -31.01
CA GLU A 351 2.02 -11.43 -30.33
C GLU A 351 0.68 -10.74 -30.10
N LYS A 352 -0.18 -10.68 -31.14
CA LYS A 352 -1.53 -10.10 -31.02
C LYS A 352 -2.38 -10.87 -30.03
N THR A 353 -2.28 -12.19 -30.04
CA THR A 353 -3.01 -13.05 -29.10
C THR A 353 -2.52 -12.81 -27.68
N LEU A 354 -1.21 -12.72 -27.47
CA LEU A 354 -0.61 -12.42 -26.17
C LEU A 354 -1.05 -11.05 -25.65
N ASP A 355 -1.06 -10.03 -26.49
CA ASP A 355 -1.52 -8.69 -26.13
C ASP A 355 -3.00 -8.67 -25.77
N SER A 356 -3.82 -9.46 -26.46
CA SER A 356 -5.24 -9.63 -26.11
C SER A 356 -5.40 -10.35 -24.78
N LEU A 357 -4.67 -11.44 -24.54
CA LEU A 357 -4.66 -12.14 -23.24
C LEU A 357 -4.20 -11.22 -22.10
N TRP A 358 -3.22 -10.34 -22.35
CA TRP A 358 -2.76 -9.37 -21.35
C TRP A 358 -3.73 -8.23 -21.08
N LYS A 359 -4.84 -8.14 -21.82
CA LYS A 359 -5.93 -7.16 -21.60
C LYS A 359 -7.17 -7.75 -20.91
N ILE A 360 -7.25 -9.05 -20.65
CA ILE A 360 -8.43 -9.71 -20.04
C ILE A 360 -8.75 -9.13 -18.65
N GLY A 361 -10.03 -9.19 -18.29
CA GLY A 361 -10.55 -8.70 -17.01
C GLY A 361 -10.78 -7.20 -16.96
N GLY A 362 -11.41 -6.71 -15.89
CA GLY A 362 -11.78 -5.32 -15.70
C GLY A 362 -12.72 -4.80 -16.79
N ASP A 363 -12.39 -3.62 -17.35
CA ASP A 363 -13.22 -2.97 -18.38
C ASP A 363 -13.29 -3.76 -19.70
N THR A 364 -12.24 -4.51 -20.04
CA THR A 364 -12.20 -5.36 -21.25
C THR A 364 -13.07 -6.60 -21.13
N GLY A 365 -13.24 -7.11 -19.90
CA GLY A 365 -13.96 -8.35 -19.63
C GLY A 365 -13.19 -9.59 -20.10
N TRP A 366 -13.94 -10.68 -20.31
CA TRP A 366 -13.39 -12.03 -20.60
C TRP A 366 -13.62 -12.46 -22.05
N TYR A 367 -13.91 -11.51 -22.93
CA TYR A 367 -14.20 -11.66 -24.36
C TYR A 367 -15.45 -12.51 -24.68
N TYR A 368 -15.66 -13.61 -23.98
CA TYR A 368 -16.79 -14.50 -24.18
C TYR A 368 -17.75 -14.45 -22.98
N ALA A 369 -19.07 -14.44 -23.27
CA ALA A 369 -20.13 -14.50 -22.29
C ALA A 369 -20.02 -13.47 -21.13
N ASN A 370 -19.60 -12.25 -21.40
CA ASN A 370 -19.46 -11.18 -20.41
C ASN A 370 -20.75 -10.93 -19.62
N PHE A 371 -21.91 -11.20 -20.19
CA PHE A 371 -23.20 -11.08 -19.50
C PHE A 371 -23.34 -12.11 -18.36
N LEU A 372 -22.85 -13.34 -18.53
CA LEU A 372 -22.85 -14.36 -17.47
C LEU A 372 -21.93 -13.95 -16.31
N TRP A 373 -20.79 -13.36 -16.62
CA TRP A 373 -19.89 -12.80 -15.60
C TRP A 373 -20.57 -11.66 -14.82
N LYS A 374 -21.35 -10.82 -15.50
CA LYS A 374 -22.15 -9.77 -14.85
C LYS A 374 -23.22 -10.35 -13.94
N ILE A 375 -23.95 -11.39 -14.39
CA ILE A 375 -24.94 -12.10 -13.57
C ILE A 375 -24.27 -12.74 -12.35
N ARG A 376 -23.16 -13.46 -12.54
CA ARG A 376 -22.39 -14.04 -11.43
C ARG A 376 -21.95 -12.95 -10.45
N GLY A 377 -21.43 -11.82 -10.95
CA GLY A 377 -21.04 -10.69 -10.13
C GLY A 377 -22.21 -10.11 -9.32
N TYR A 378 -23.39 -10.05 -9.90
CA TYR A 378 -24.60 -9.62 -9.22
C TYR A 378 -25.06 -10.61 -8.14
N LEU A 379 -25.05 -11.91 -8.44
CA LEU A 379 -25.37 -12.96 -7.46
C LEU A 379 -24.37 -13.00 -6.30
N ASP A 380 -23.06 -12.80 -6.59
CA ASP A 380 -22.03 -12.69 -5.57
C ASP A 380 -22.28 -11.48 -4.66
N GLN A 381 -22.72 -10.34 -5.22
CA GLN A 381 -23.11 -9.16 -4.44
C GLN A 381 -24.33 -9.40 -3.55
N LEU A 382 -25.33 -10.11 -4.04
CA LEU A 382 -26.52 -10.47 -3.25
C LEU A 382 -26.17 -11.36 -2.05
N SER A 383 -25.17 -12.23 -2.20
CA SER A 383 -24.62 -13.06 -1.12
C SER A 383 -23.57 -12.36 -0.24
N GLY A 384 -23.38 -11.04 -0.42
CA GLY A 384 -22.44 -10.26 0.37
C GLY A 384 -20.99 -10.28 -0.14
N GLY A 385 -20.76 -10.80 -1.35
CA GLY A 385 -19.45 -10.85 -2.01
C GLY A 385 -19.09 -9.55 -2.74
N VAL A 386 -17.93 -9.56 -3.38
CA VAL A 386 -17.30 -8.37 -4.00
C VAL A 386 -17.80 -8.09 -5.42
N GLY A 387 -18.44 -9.07 -6.04
CA GLY A 387 -18.84 -9.02 -7.45
C GLY A 387 -17.63 -8.91 -8.39
N LEU A 388 -17.84 -8.40 -9.59
CA LEU A 388 -16.78 -8.12 -10.58
C LEU A 388 -15.83 -6.97 -10.17
N ARG A 389 -16.06 -6.31 -9.05
CA ARG A 389 -15.42 -5.05 -8.68
C ARG A 389 -13.99 -5.17 -8.13
N ARG A 390 -13.37 -6.35 -8.11
CA ARG A 390 -11.92 -6.45 -7.81
C ARG A 390 -11.07 -5.77 -8.88
N GLY A 391 -11.58 -5.72 -10.12
CA GLY A 391 -11.01 -4.98 -11.23
C GLY A 391 -9.57 -5.38 -11.57
N ARG A 392 -9.02 -4.68 -12.52
CA ARG A 392 -7.60 -4.76 -12.90
C ARG A 392 -6.79 -3.70 -12.15
N THR A 393 -5.57 -4.03 -11.76
CA THR A 393 -4.64 -3.06 -11.16
C THR A 393 -4.05 -2.12 -12.22
N HIS A 394 -3.79 -2.61 -13.44
CA HIS A 394 -3.27 -1.83 -14.57
C HIS A 394 -3.98 -2.18 -15.89
N LYS A 395 -4.26 -1.17 -16.73
CA LYS A 395 -4.99 -1.37 -18.00
C LYS A 395 -4.32 -2.37 -18.95
N ASN A 396 -2.99 -2.35 -19.07
CA ASN A 396 -2.23 -3.11 -20.08
C ASN A 396 -1.17 -4.03 -19.48
N LYS A 397 -1.06 -4.16 -18.15
CA LYS A 397 -0.06 -5.01 -17.51
C LYS A 397 -0.72 -5.91 -16.48
N ILE A 398 -0.28 -7.14 -16.41
CA ILE A 398 -0.66 -8.12 -15.39
C ILE A 398 0.61 -8.50 -14.66
N PHE A 399 0.54 -8.50 -13.33
CA PHE A 399 1.64 -8.96 -12.49
C PHE A 399 1.22 -10.15 -11.66
N THR A 400 2.16 -11.03 -11.38
CA THR A 400 1.94 -12.13 -10.44
C THR A 400 1.46 -11.56 -9.09
N GLY A 401 0.35 -12.12 -8.57
CA GLY A 401 -0.31 -11.68 -7.34
C GLY A 401 -1.40 -10.64 -7.52
N ASP A 402 -1.60 -10.10 -8.72
CA ASP A 402 -2.73 -9.23 -9.03
C ASP A 402 -4.06 -10.00 -8.88
N SER A 403 -5.14 -9.24 -8.73
CA SER A 403 -6.50 -9.76 -8.89
C SER A 403 -7.04 -9.33 -10.25
N LEU A 404 -7.51 -10.29 -11.02
CA LEU A 404 -8.28 -10.06 -12.25
C LEU A 404 -9.72 -10.49 -11.97
N ASP A 405 -10.59 -9.55 -11.66
CA ASP A 405 -11.97 -9.79 -11.25
C ASP A 405 -12.05 -10.85 -10.14
N PHE A 406 -12.47 -12.08 -10.42
CA PHE A 406 -12.55 -13.18 -9.44
C PHE A 406 -11.25 -13.94 -9.27
N TRP A 407 -10.35 -13.84 -10.23
CA TRP A 407 -9.16 -14.67 -10.31
C TRP A 407 -7.95 -13.99 -9.66
N ARG A 408 -7.12 -14.79 -9.03
CA ARG A 408 -5.79 -14.35 -8.59
C ARG A 408 -4.74 -14.79 -9.59
N VAL A 409 -3.88 -13.86 -9.99
CA VAL A 409 -2.75 -14.15 -10.88
C VAL A 409 -1.66 -14.87 -10.09
N LEU A 410 -1.47 -16.17 -10.33
CA LEU A 410 -0.39 -16.93 -9.73
C LEU A 410 0.93 -16.72 -10.47
N LEU A 411 0.88 -16.62 -11.79
CA LEU A 411 2.04 -16.39 -12.65
C LEU A 411 1.65 -15.46 -13.79
N ALA A 412 2.45 -14.43 -14.04
CA ALA A 412 2.36 -13.57 -15.21
C ALA A 412 3.77 -13.39 -15.80
N ASP A 413 4.11 -14.24 -16.74
CA ASP A 413 5.38 -14.22 -17.45
C ASP A 413 5.12 -13.96 -18.94
N LYS A 414 5.13 -12.68 -19.33
CA LYS A 414 4.86 -12.27 -20.70
C LYS A 414 5.96 -12.76 -21.66
N LYS A 415 7.21 -12.81 -21.20
CA LYS A 415 8.35 -13.22 -22.03
C LYS A 415 8.25 -14.69 -22.44
N ASN A 416 7.82 -15.55 -21.54
CA ASN A 416 7.61 -16.97 -21.80
C ASN A 416 6.13 -17.29 -22.14
N MET A 417 5.31 -16.25 -22.44
CA MET A 417 3.89 -16.38 -22.84
C MET A 417 3.05 -17.20 -21.86
N ARG A 418 3.28 -17.05 -20.55
CA ARG A 418 2.60 -17.84 -19.50
C ARG A 418 1.77 -16.95 -18.58
N LEU A 419 0.49 -17.26 -18.47
CA LEU A 419 -0.43 -16.64 -17.50
C LEU A 419 -1.16 -17.75 -16.75
N LEU A 420 -1.04 -17.79 -15.43
CA LEU A 420 -1.73 -18.75 -14.56
C LEU A 420 -2.65 -17.99 -13.61
N LEU A 421 -3.91 -18.37 -13.62
CA LEU A 421 -4.98 -17.81 -12.80
C LEU A 421 -5.53 -18.88 -11.86
N PHE A 422 -5.90 -18.48 -10.63
CA PHE A 422 -6.49 -19.34 -9.60
C PHE A 422 -7.68 -18.68 -8.93
#